data_e13ef6517503211fa50e39a206023365
#
_entry.id   e13ef6517503211fa50e39a206023365
#
_cell.length_a   1.000
_cell.length_b   1.000
_cell.length_c   1.000
_cell.angle_alpha   90.00
_cell.angle_beta   90.00
_cell.angle_gamma   90.00
#
_symmetry.space_group_name_H-M   'P 1'
#
loop_
_entity.id
_entity.type
_entity.pdbx_description
1 polymer ?
#
loop_
_entity_poly.entity_id
_entity_poly.type
_entity_poly.pdbx_seq_one_letter_code
_entity_poly.pdbx_strand_id
1 'polypeptide(L)'
;MLKTVKCDAFVDDLRNLTIKSGLNIIQGSSQGNNAIGKSTFLWIIDFIFGGDRYAKIAQDVRRHIDRDLTVYFTFEVDEKLRYLYRKPEEPQKVFECTQDWKTIIDDMTIDQYQTFLRDTYRLDLAGLTIPGLTDHFFRIYSKGNVDERKPIKGAKDTHDTAVDFLLVLFNHGRLLAEIAYMEQALNIKAYEAFLKNPSQAVDYAAKLEENSGAIKAMQERLDRLLRKDGGEIEFADLGMDTKTVETVAKLQKELRLITRQYESLRSQQAAVENNLSETMTERAEEFTALQHFFPDANIQAFENIESFHRQLRQILREEMKDEIARLQPLITFYSEEIKRLEARIQESGITRSISEKIMSQCVSARQRLEELQAERDQLFHDKELQEERAENMAHLRELAEQHRSAITSVEETVTNLAETINAAVTAGKEKAPVLKIASKDLPFGTEENTSEGTAFKNLVIYDLCLANSCPIPVLIHDSNILIKIDNAYLEEILRQYQATGKQIFIVLDKLESVSPGTQAILDDTTLMHLSDGHELFGTSWSKVAQKATDEAKETEDHGEDQ
;
A
#
# COMPACT_ATOMS: atom_id res chain seq x y z
N MET A 1 -13.84 -15.84 15.72
CA MET A 1 -14.67 -14.96 16.58
C MET A 1 -14.16 -15.04 18.00
N LEU A 2 -14.05 -13.91 18.73
CA LEU A 2 -13.64 -13.86 20.13
C LEU A 2 -14.68 -14.54 21.04
N LYS A 3 -14.25 -15.45 21.91
CA LYS A 3 -15.17 -16.24 22.78
C LYS A 3 -15.00 -15.97 24.26
N THR A 4 -13.78 -15.79 24.71
CA THR A 4 -13.52 -15.55 26.14
C THR A 4 -12.45 -14.49 26.31
N VAL A 5 -12.54 -13.74 27.39
CA VAL A 5 -11.48 -12.85 27.89
C VAL A 5 -11.26 -13.16 29.34
N LYS A 6 -10.00 -13.42 29.72
CA LYS A 6 -9.59 -13.72 31.09
C LYS A 6 -8.43 -12.81 31.49
N CYS A 7 -8.49 -12.26 32.69
CA CYS A 7 -7.37 -11.57 33.32
C CYS A 7 -7.41 -11.82 34.83
N ASP A 8 -6.30 -12.28 35.39
CA ASP A 8 -6.24 -12.62 36.83
C ASP A 8 -6.26 -11.39 37.73
N ALA A 9 -6.02 -10.21 37.15
CA ALA A 9 -6.16 -8.93 37.88
C ALA A 9 -7.60 -8.46 38.04
N PHE A 10 -8.56 -8.98 37.29
CA PHE A 10 -9.98 -8.64 37.46
C PHE A 10 -10.52 -9.13 38.77
N VAL A 11 -11.62 -8.54 39.25
CA VAL A 11 -12.38 -9.09 40.42
C VAL A 11 -12.87 -10.51 40.11
N ASP A 12 -13.12 -11.30 41.14
CA ASP A 12 -13.25 -12.75 41.05
C ASP A 12 -14.33 -13.21 40.06
N ASP A 13 -15.47 -12.57 40.05
CA ASP A 13 -16.62 -12.86 39.17
C ASP A 13 -16.39 -12.40 37.69
N LEU A 14 -15.48 -11.48 37.46
CA LEU A 14 -15.13 -10.98 36.15
C LEU A 14 -13.85 -11.61 35.55
N ARG A 15 -13.16 -12.47 36.31
CA ARG A 15 -11.87 -13.07 35.86
C ARG A 15 -11.96 -13.84 34.56
N ASN A 16 -13.10 -14.40 34.23
CA ASN A 16 -13.30 -15.18 33.01
C ASN A 16 -14.64 -14.82 32.37
N LEU A 17 -14.59 -13.94 31.41
CA LEU A 17 -15.76 -13.42 30.71
C LEU A 17 -16.04 -14.23 29.45
N THR A 18 -17.29 -14.67 29.28
CA THR A 18 -17.75 -15.30 28.03
C THR A 18 -18.34 -14.22 27.12
N ILE A 19 -17.72 -14.02 25.97
CA ILE A 19 -18.13 -13.01 25.00
C ILE A 19 -19.21 -13.57 24.08
N LYS A 20 -20.32 -12.84 23.95
CA LYS A 20 -21.45 -13.19 23.07
C LYS A 20 -21.09 -12.93 21.60
N SER A 21 -21.72 -13.65 20.70
CA SER A 21 -21.51 -13.48 19.25
C SER A 21 -22.08 -12.17 18.68
N GLY A 22 -22.98 -11.52 19.40
CA GLY A 22 -23.63 -10.27 19.04
C GLY A 22 -23.22 -9.13 19.96
N LEU A 23 -24.23 -8.45 20.50
CA LEU A 23 -24.09 -7.29 21.39
C LEU A 23 -23.58 -7.72 22.78
N ASN A 24 -22.55 -7.02 23.27
CA ASN A 24 -21.96 -7.18 24.60
C ASN A 24 -21.97 -5.80 25.30
N ILE A 25 -22.76 -5.67 26.35
CA ILE A 25 -22.94 -4.40 27.06
C ILE A 25 -22.17 -4.41 28.38
N ILE A 26 -21.35 -3.39 28.57
CA ILE A 26 -20.71 -3.05 29.84
C ILE A 26 -21.56 -1.98 30.51
N GLN A 27 -22.24 -2.33 31.59
CA GLN A 27 -23.07 -1.37 32.34
C GLN A 27 -22.24 -0.67 33.41
N GLY A 28 -22.33 0.65 33.45
CA GLY A 28 -21.86 1.47 34.57
C GLY A 28 -22.94 1.71 35.62
N SER A 29 -22.56 2.31 36.74
CA SER A 29 -23.52 2.70 37.79
C SER A 29 -24.40 3.86 37.33
N SER A 30 -25.62 3.94 37.90
CA SER A 30 -26.56 5.04 37.67
C SER A 30 -26.02 6.43 38.08
N GLN A 31 -25.02 6.48 38.94
CA GLN A 31 -24.38 7.73 39.38
C GLN A 31 -23.30 8.24 38.43
N GLY A 32 -23.02 7.52 37.33
CA GLY A 32 -22.05 7.95 36.31
C GLY A 32 -20.61 8.01 36.81
N ASN A 33 -20.21 7.07 37.69
CA ASN A 33 -18.88 7.04 38.27
C ASN A 33 -17.80 6.81 37.21
N ASN A 34 -16.80 7.69 37.21
CA ASN A 34 -15.61 7.57 36.39
C ASN A 34 -14.57 6.65 37.08
N ALA A 35 -13.60 6.13 36.31
CA ALA A 35 -12.49 5.33 36.83
C ALA A 35 -12.85 3.95 37.43
N ILE A 36 -13.98 3.37 37.07
CA ILE A 36 -14.36 2.00 37.48
C ILE A 36 -13.90 0.90 36.48
N GLY A 37 -13.19 1.27 35.45
CA GLY A 37 -12.59 0.32 34.49
C GLY A 37 -13.34 0.07 33.18
N LYS A 38 -14.45 0.77 32.90
CA LYS A 38 -15.25 0.61 31.69
C LYS A 38 -14.45 0.79 30.39
N SER A 39 -13.90 1.98 30.20
CA SER A 39 -13.07 2.25 29.01
C SER A 39 -11.77 1.43 29.01
N THR A 40 -11.26 1.05 30.20
CA THR A 40 -10.10 0.17 30.31
C THR A 40 -10.41 -1.21 29.72
N PHE A 41 -11.59 -1.75 29.95
CA PHE A 41 -12.00 -3.02 29.32
C PHE A 41 -12.08 -2.89 27.80
N LEU A 42 -12.58 -1.78 27.28
CA LEU A 42 -12.56 -1.55 25.83
C LEU A 42 -11.12 -1.47 25.28
N TRP A 43 -10.18 -0.88 26.03
CA TRP A 43 -8.75 -0.90 25.66
C TRP A 43 -8.14 -2.29 25.76
N ILE A 44 -8.65 -3.19 26.60
CA ILE A 44 -8.27 -4.59 26.61
C ILE A 44 -8.78 -5.28 25.36
N ILE A 45 -10.00 -5.01 24.91
CA ILE A 45 -10.49 -5.52 23.61
C ILE A 45 -9.63 -4.98 22.45
N ASP A 46 -9.31 -3.68 22.43
CA ASP A 46 -8.39 -3.11 21.44
C ASP A 46 -7.01 -3.82 21.47
N PHE A 47 -6.49 -4.11 22.66
CA PHE A 47 -5.25 -4.87 22.84
C PHE A 47 -5.36 -6.29 22.27
N ILE A 48 -6.47 -6.99 22.48
CA ILE A 48 -6.74 -8.31 21.88
C ILE A 48 -6.70 -8.21 20.35
N PHE A 49 -7.16 -7.11 19.75
CA PHE A 49 -7.14 -6.89 18.31
C PHE A 49 -5.86 -6.22 17.78
N GLY A 50 -4.78 -6.24 18.55
CA GLY A 50 -3.47 -5.80 18.09
C GLY A 50 -3.07 -4.39 18.51
N GLY A 51 -3.93 -3.63 19.20
CA GLY A 51 -3.59 -2.33 19.77
C GLY A 51 -2.50 -2.42 20.85
N ASP A 52 -1.89 -1.30 21.21
CA ASP A 52 -0.82 -1.22 22.21
C ASP A 52 -1.16 -0.32 23.41
N ARG A 53 -2.27 0.41 23.35
CA ARG A 53 -2.61 1.42 24.38
C ARG A 53 -2.77 0.82 25.75
N TYR A 54 -3.32 -0.40 25.86
CA TYR A 54 -3.47 -1.09 27.12
C TYR A 54 -2.13 -1.32 27.84
N ALA A 55 -1.05 -1.54 27.12
CA ALA A 55 0.29 -1.70 27.71
C ALA A 55 0.70 -0.46 28.54
N LYS A 56 0.35 0.74 28.09
CA LYS A 56 0.59 1.99 28.83
C LYS A 56 -0.34 2.09 30.06
N ILE A 57 -1.63 1.77 29.87
CA ILE A 57 -2.60 1.75 30.98
C ILE A 57 -2.18 0.75 32.04
N ALA A 58 -1.71 -0.43 31.66
CA ALA A 58 -1.24 -1.46 32.57
C ALA A 58 -0.05 -1.01 33.42
N GLN A 59 0.84 -0.15 32.90
CA GLN A 59 1.92 0.44 33.71
C GLN A 59 1.38 1.32 34.84
N ASP A 60 0.34 2.10 34.58
CA ASP A 60 -0.31 2.91 35.61
C ASP A 60 -1.07 2.04 36.60
N VAL A 61 -1.79 1.02 36.14
CA VAL A 61 -2.50 0.05 36.95
C VAL A 61 -1.57 -0.66 37.92
N ARG A 62 -0.38 -1.07 37.52
CA ARG A 62 0.62 -1.74 38.35
C ARG A 62 1.14 -0.94 39.54
N ARG A 63 1.07 0.37 39.45
CA ARG A 63 1.43 1.22 40.62
C ARG A 63 0.49 1.03 41.80
N HIS A 64 -0.68 0.46 41.51
CA HIS A 64 -1.77 0.36 42.50
C HIS A 64 -2.19 -1.10 42.79
N ILE A 65 -1.85 -2.04 41.92
CA ILE A 65 -2.24 -3.44 42.01
C ILE A 65 -1.04 -4.32 41.71
N ASP A 66 -0.68 -5.17 42.65
CA ASP A 66 0.32 -6.23 42.51
C ASP A 66 -0.35 -7.52 42.03
N ARG A 67 -0.85 -7.53 40.79
CA ARG A 67 -1.46 -8.69 40.14
C ARG A 67 -0.99 -8.78 38.69
N ASP A 68 -1.05 -9.98 38.13
CA ASP A 68 -0.72 -10.21 36.71
C ASP A 68 -1.79 -9.58 35.80
N LEU A 69 -1.35 -8.68 34.95
CA LEU A 69 -2.18 -7.95 33.96
C LEU A 69 -2.15 -8.60 32.57
N THR A 70 -1.64 -9.84 32.48
CA THR A 70 -1.69 -10.63 31.25
C THR A 70 -3.14 -10.85 30.82
N VAL A 71 -3.41 -10.62 29.55
CA VAL A 71 -4.73 -10.82 28.97
C VAL A 71 -4.74 -12.14 28.21
N TYR A 72 -5.53 -13.09 28.69
CA TYR A 72 -5.78 -14.38 28.07
C TYR A 72 -7.09 -14.31 27.30
N PHE A 73 -7.15 -14.85 26.12
CA PHE A 73 -8.34 -14.83 25.29
C PHE A 73 -8.43 -16.03 24.36
N THR A 74 -9.65 -16.34 23.96
CA THR A 74 -9.91 -17.50 23.10
C THR A 74 -10.62 -17.04 21.82
N PHE A 75 -10.12 -17.43 20.67
CA PHE A 75 -10.82 -17.30 19.40
C PHE A 75 -11.38 -18.66 18.95
N GLU A 76 -12.56 -18.64 18.39
CA GLU A 76 -13.08 -19.75 17.61
C GLU A 76 -12.75 -19.50 16.13
N VAL A 77 -12.00 -20.43 15.56
CA VAL A 77 -11.57 -20.40 14.15
C VAL A 77 -11.94 -21.78 13.56
N ASP A 78 -12.80 -21.79 12.55
CA ASP A 78 -13.27 -23.02 11.88
C ASP A 78 -13.71 -24.11 12.90
N GLU A 79 -14.59 -23.71 13.84
CA GLU A 79 -15.15 -24.54 14.92
C GLU A 79 -14.12 -25.03 15.96
N LYS A 80 -12.86 -24.57 15.90
CA LYS A 80 -11.81 -24.91 16.86
C LYS A 80 -11.47 -23.71 17.73
N LEU A 81 -11.26 -23.96 19.01
CA LEU A 81 -10.82 -22.93 19.94
C LEU A 81 -9.30 -22.80 19.90
N ARG A 82 -8.83 -21.56 19.74
CA ARG A 82 -7.42 -21.16 19.82
C ARG A 82 -7.25 -20.34 21.08
N TYR A 83 -6.32 -20.74 21.92
CA TYR A 83 -6.04 -20.13 23.22
C TYR A 83 -4.81 -19.26 23.11
N LEU A 84 -4.97 -17.96 23.32
CA LEU A 84 -3.91 -16.98 23.12
C LEU A 84 -3.81 -16.06 24.34
N TYR A 85 -2.64 -15.51 24.57
CA TYR A 85 -2.46 -14.45 25.53
C TYR A 85 -1.47 -13.38 25.05
N ARG A 86 -1.61 -12.18 25.60
CA ARG A 86 -0.70 -11.06 25.40
C ARG A 86 -0.31 -10.46 26.75
N LYS A 87 0.98 -10.13 26.86
CA LYS A 87 1.54 -9.45 28.03
C LYS A 87 1.69 -7.98 27.75
N PRO A 88 1.25 -7.07 28.67
CA PRO A 88 1.50 -5.64 28.53
C PRO A 88 2.98 -5.26 28.46
N GLU A 89 3.88 -6.06 28.99
CA GLU A 89 5.34 -5.88 28.96
C GLU A 89 5.95 -6.19 27.60
N GLU A 90 5.33 -7.09 26.85
CA GLU A 90 5.77 -7.54 25.52
C GLU A 90 4.65 -7.32 24.50
N PRO A 91 4.18 -6.06 24.29
CA PRO A 91 2.98 -5.79 23.49
C PRO A 91 3.12 -6.17 22.01
N GLN A 92 4.34 -6.40 21.53
CA GLN A 92 4.63 -6.80 20.16
C GLN A 92 4.58 -8.33 19.94
N LYS A 93 4.28 -9.09 21.01
CA LYS A 93 4.19 -10.55 20.96
C LYS A 93 2.81 -11.05 21.37
N VAL A 94 2.38 -12.12 20.72
CA VAL A 94 1.19 -12.89 21.05
C VAL A 94 1.59 -14.35 21.19
N PHE A 95 1.18 -14.97 22.28
CA PHE A 95 1.53 -16.36 22.56
C PHE A 95 0.31 -17.25 22.37
N GLU A 96 0.47 -18.34 21.65
CA GLU A 96 -0.52 -19.40 21.58
C GLU A 96 -0.18 -20.50 22.59
N CYS A 97 -1.19 -21.01 23.28
CA CYS A 97 -1.00 -21.97 24.36
C CYS A 97 -2.06 -23.07 24.36
N THR A 98 -1.86 -24.03 25.24
CA THR A 98 -2.82 -25.09 25.52
C THR A 98 -4.03 -24.55 26.30
N GLN A 99 -5.12 -25.32 26.33
CA GLN A 99 -6.38 -24.96 27.01
C GLN A 99 -6.21 -24.61 28.50
N ASP A 100 -5.20 -25.17 29.15
CA ASP A 100 -4.90 -24.89 30.56
C ASP A 100 -4.03 -23.64 30.76
N TRP A 101 -3.68 -22.92 29.69
CA TRP A 101 -2.86 -21.69 29.67
C TRP A 101 -1.42 -21.86 30.16
N LYS A 102 -0.92 -23.11 30.28
CA LYS A 102 0.37 -23.40 30.92
C LYS A 102 1.49 -23.64 29.92
N THR A 103 1.18 -24.30 28.80
CA THR A 103 2.21 -24.69 27.81
C THR A 103 2.08 -23.78 26.59
N ILE A 104 3.15 -23.06 26.27
CA ILE A 104 3.24 -22.27 25.02
C ILE A 104 3.42 -23.26 23.86
N ILE A 105 2.57 -23.13 22.85
CA ILE A 105 2.62 -23.92 21.61
C ILE A 105 3.44 -23.16 20.58
N ASP A 106 3.20 -21.84 20.46
CA ASP A 106 3.84 -20.97 19.48
C ASP A 106 3.86 -19.52 19.98
N ASP A 107 4.74 -18.69 19.40
CA ASP A 107 4.73 -17.25 19.59
C ASP A 107 4.69 -16.54 18.22
N MET A 108 3.91 -15.49 18.15
CA MET A 108 3.70 -14.67 16.95
C MET A 108 4.15 -13.25 17.21
N THR A 109 4.80 -12.65 16.21
CA THR A 109 4.92 -11.18 16.17
C THR A 109 3.57 -10.54 15.95
N ILE A 110 3.44 -9.24 16.21
CA ILE A 110 2.18 -8.52 16.00
C ILE A 110 1.72 -8.59 14.54
N ASP A 111 2.64 -8.57 13.56
CA ASP A 111 2.31 -8.65 12.13
C ASP A 111 1.77 -10.04 11.76
N GLN A 112 2.40 -11.11 12.27
CA GLN A 112 1.89 -12.48 12.10
C GLN A 112 0.51 -12.64 12.75
N TYR A 113 0.32 -12.02 13.91
CA TYR A 113 -0.96 -12.05 14.59
C TYR A 113 -2.05 -11.27 13.84
N GLN A 114 -1.72 -10.13 13.25
CA GLN A 114 -2.66 -9.41 12.39
C GLN A 114 -3.07 -10.25 11.18
N THR A 115 -2.15 -10.99 10.59
CA THR A 115 -2.45 -11.96 9.52
C THR A 115 -3.40 -13.05 10.03
N PHE A 116 -3.10 -13.63 11.21
CA PHE A 116 -4.00 -14.59 11.86
C PHE A 116 -5.41 -14.03 12.08
N LEU A 117 -5.55 -12.77 12.53
CA LEU A 117 -6.85 -12.12 12.69
C LEU A 117 -7.57 -11.92 11.35
N ARG A 118 -6.85 -11.50 10.31
CA ARG A 118 -7.42 -11.37 8.96
C ARG A 118 -7.99 -12.69 8.45
N ASP A 119 -7.25 -13.78 8.61
CA ASP A 119 -7.67 -15.13 8.22
C ASP A 119 -8.86 -15.59 9.06
N THR A 120 -8.82 -15.38 10.38
CA THR A 120 -9.89 -15.73 11.32
C THR A 120 -11.22 -15.07 10.95
N TYR A 121 -11.17 -13.81 10.54
CA TYR A 121 -12.37 -13.04 10.18
C TYR A 121 -12.62 -13.01 8.66
N ARG A 122 -11.81 -13.72 7.86
CA ARG A 122 -11.92 -13.81 6.38
C ARG A 122 -11.94 -12.42 5.72
N LEU A 123 -11.04 -11.55 6.16
CA LEU A 123 -10.93 -10.18 5.68
C LEU A 123 -10.06 -10.13 4.40
N ASP A 124 -10.63 -10.57 3.29
CA ASP A 124 -9.93 -10.71 2.00
C ASP A 124 -10.13 -9.48 1.07
N LEU A 125 -10.09 -8.29 1.62
CA LEU A 125 -10.10 -7.05 0.85
C LEU A 125 -8.67 -6.52 0.67
N ALA A 126 -8.32 -6.19 -0.58
CA ALA A 126 -7.01 -5.57 -0.89
C ALA A 126 -6.88 -4.23 -0.16
N GLY A 127 -5.79 -4.04 0.59
CA GLY A 127 -5.54 -2.82 1.37
C GLY A 127 -6.25 -2.76 2.73
N LEU A 128 -7.12 -3.71 3.07
CA LEU A 128 -7.76 -3.72 4.39
C LEU A 128 -6.81 -4.27 5.46
N THR A 129 -6.74 -3.57 6.60
CA THR A 129 -5.82 -3.89 7.69
C THR A 129 -6.55 -3.95 9.03
N ILE A 130 -6.06 -4.76 9.97
CA ILE A 130 -6.60 -4.80 11.32
C ILE A 130 -6.42 -3.45 12.03
N PRO A 131 -5.24 -2.81 12.02
CA PRO A 131 -5.08 -1.46 12.58
C PRO A 131 -6.04 -0.43 11.98
N GLY A 132 -6.23 -0.45 10.65
CA GLY A 132 -7.21 0.44 10.00
C GLY A 132 -8.63 0.22 10.51
N LEU A 133 -9.07 -1.04 10.63
CA LEU A 133 -10.38 -1.36 11.21
C LEU A 133 -10.52 -0.90 12.66
N THR A 134 -9.53 -1.18 13.50
CA THR A 134 -9.59 -0.77 14.91
C THR A 134 -9.51 0.73 15.08
N ASP A 135 -8.76 1.43 14.22
CA ASP A 135 -8.65 2.89 14.26
C ASP A 135 -9.97 3.59 13.90
N HIS A 136 -10.77 3.02 13.00
CA HIS A 136 -12.05 3.59 12.58
C HIS A 136 -13.23 3.16 13.45
N PHE A 137 -13.29 1.89 13.86
CA PHE A 137 -14.49 1.30 14.47
C PHE A 137 -14.38 0.99 15.97
N PHE A 138 -13.19 1.12 16.55
CA PHE A 138 -13.05 1.05 18.01
C PHE A 138 -13.08 2.46 18.58
N ARG A 139 -14.27 3.01 18.74
CA ARG A 139 -14.50 4.37 19.21
C ARG A 139 -14.43 4.43 20.71
N ILE A 140 -13.20 4.53 21.22
CA ILE A 140 -12.88 4.54 22.64
C ILE A 140 -12.47 5.97 23.04
N TYR A 141 -12.92 6.43 24.19
CA TYR A 141 -12.51 7.72 24.73
C TYR A 141 -10.98 7.87 24.70
N SER A 142 -10.49 9.01 24.31
CA SER A 142 -9.08 9.36 24.16
C SER A 142 -8.32 8.64 23.02
N LYS A 143 -8.96 7.84 22.17
CA LYS A 143 -8.33 7.29 20.97
C LYS A 143 -8.17 8.35 19.86
N GLY A 144 -9.03 9.36 19.86
CA GLY A 144 -8.99 10.46 18.90
C GLY A 144 -9.79 10.21 17.62
N ASN A 145 -10.60 9.15 17.58
CA ASN A 145 -11.44 8.74 16.45
C ASN A 145 -12.94 8.98 16.68
N VAL A 146 -13.29 9.78 17.68
CA VAL A 146 -14.68 10.14 18.01
C VAL A 146 -14.92 11.59 17.57
N ASP A 147 -15.01 11.80 16.23
CA ASP A 147 -15.48 13.06 15.65
C ASP A 147 -16.90 12.83 15.10
N GLU A 148 -17.91 13.28 15.85
CA GLU A 148 -19.31 13.06 15.53
C GLU A 148 -19.77 13.72 14.22
N ARG A 149 -19.00 14.70 13.72
CA ARG A 149 -19.28 15.39 12.46
C ARG A 149 -18.54 14.80 11.28
N LYS A 150 -17.45 14.10 11.54
CA LYS A 150 -16.59 13.47 10.54
C LYS A 150 -16.30 12.00 10.90
N PRO A 151 -17.34 11.17 11.03
CA PRO A 151 -17.17 9.78 11.49
C PRO A 151 -16.35 8.91 10.55
N ILE A 152 -16.11 9.37 9.32
CA ILE A 152 -15.27 8.67 8.33
C ILE A 152 -13.81 8.61 8.78
N LYS A 153 -13.33 9.60 9.57
CA LYS A 153 -11.92 9.72 9.93
C LYS A 153 -11.53 8.82 11.10
N GLY A 154 -10.45 8.06 10.92
CA GLY A 154 -9.67 7.50 12.01
C GLY A 154 -8.84 8.56 12.74
N ALA A 155 -8.19 8.18 13.83
CA ALA A 155 -7.49 9.12 14.72
C ALA A 155 -6.33 9.88 14.04
N LYS A 156 -5.70 9.29 13.04
CA LYS A 156 -4.52 9.83 12.36
C LYS A 156 -4.75 10.17 10.89
N ASP A 157 -5.98 10.06 10.43
CA ASP A 157 -6.28 10.20 9.01
C ASP A 157 -6.17 11.64 8.52
N THR A 158 -5.58 11.75 7.36
CA THR A 158 -5.78 12.88 6.45
C THR A 158 -7.16 12.76 5.78
N HIS A 159 -7.52 13.72 4.95
CA HIS A 159 -8.70 13.61 4.11
C HIS A 159 -8.63 12.39 3.18
N ASP A 160 -7.53 12.29 2.44
CA ASP A 160 -7.37 11.29 1.38
C ASP A 160 -7.27 9.86 1.95
N THR A 161 -6.53 9.66 3.04
CA THR A 161 -6.44 8.34 3.68
C THR A 161 -7.77 7.86 4.25
N ALA A 162 -8.64 8.75 4.72
CA ALA A 162 -9.98 8.39 5.17
C ALA A 162 -10.89 7.97 4.00
N VAL A 163 -10.80 8.66 2.85
CA VAL A 163 -11.52 8.29 1.63
C VAL A 163 -11.02 6.95 1.11
N ASP A 164 -9.70 6.77 1.03
CA ASP A 164 -9.08 5.53 0.58
C ASP A 164 -9.50 4.34 1.45
N PHE A 165 -9.49 4.52 2.79
CA PHE A 165 -9.96 3.48 3.69
C PHE A 165 -11.43 3.12 3.46
N LEU A 166 -12.30 4.11 3.26
CA LEU A 166 -13.70 3.87 2.95
C LEU A 166 -13.86 3.12 1.62
N LEU A 167 -13.12 3.50 0.58
CA LEU A 167 -13.11 2.80 -0.71
C LEU A 167 -12.59 1.35 -0.57
N VAL A 168 -11.57 1.11 0.26
CA VAL A 168 -11.08 -0.24 0.57
C VAL A 168 -12.18 -1.09 1.20
N LEU A 169 -12.95 -0.56 2.15
CA LEU A 169 -14.08 -1.27 2.76
C LEU A 169 -15.14 -1.70 1.73
N PHE A 170 -15.35 -0.90 0.69
CA PHE A 170 -16.25 -1.20 -0.42
C PHE A 170 -15.58 -1.95 -1.59
N ASN A 171 -14.44 -2.62 -1.31
CA ASN A 171 -13.71 -3.47 -2.25
C ASN A 171 -13.07 -2.74 -3.46
N HIS A 172 -12.72 -1.48 -3.31
CA HIS A 172 -12.01 -0.70 -4.32
C HIS A 172 -10.48 -0.61 -4.07
N GLY A 173 -9.94 -1.40 -3.12
CA GLY A 173 -8.51 -1.35 -2.78
C GLY A 173 -7.58 -1.71 -3.94
N ARG A 174 -8.01 -2.59 -4.88
CA ARG A 174 -7.24 -2.89 -6.09
C ARG A 174 -7.14 -1.69 -7.03
N LEU A 175 -8.23 -0.94 -7.18
CA LEU A 175 -8.26 0.29 -7.97
C LEU A 175 -7.28 1.33 -7.42
N LEU A 176 -7.26 1.53 -6.09
CA LEU A 176 -6.33 2.45 -5.44
C LEU A 176 -4.87 2.03 -5.63
N ALA A 177 -4.58 0.73 -5.50
CA ALA A 177 -3.23 0.19 -5.73
C ALA A 177 -2.78 0.39 -7.19
N GLU A 178 -3.68 0.23 -8.15
CA GLU A 178 -3.40 0.44 -9.57
C GLU A 178 -3.15 1.93 -9.89
N ILE A 179 -3.95 2.84 -9.32
CA ILE A 179 -3.72 4.29 -9.44
C ILE A 179 -2.34 4.65 -8.89
N ALA A 180 -2.00 4.21 -7.68
CA ALA A 180 -0.71 4.49 -7.06
C ALA A 180 0.46 3.94 -7.90
N TYR A 181 0.31 2.73 -8.45
CA TYR A 181 1.31 2.14 -9.35
C TYR A 181 1.50 2.98 -10.61
N MET A 182 0.40 3.42 -11.25
CA MET A 182 0.46 4.23 -12.47
C MET A 182 1.04 5.62 -12.22
N GLU A 183 0.69 6.26 -11.10
CA GLU A 183 1.27 7.53 -10.69
C GLU A 183 2.77 7.41 -10.46
N GLN A 184 3.21 6.33 -9.82
CA GLN A 184 4.62 6.05 -9.62
C GLN A 184 5.34 5.78 -10.95
N ALA A 185 4.76 5.01 -11.87
CA ALA A 185 5.30 4.76 -13.20
C ALA A 185 5.51 6.06 -13.99
N LEU A 186 4.62 7.05 -13.85
CA LEU A 186 4.74 8.36 -14.48
C LEU A 186 5.77 9.29 -13.81
N ASN A 187 6.12 9.06 -12.55
CA ASN A 187 7.08 9.86 -11.77
C ASN A 187 8.53 9.39 -11.90
N ILE A 188 8.82 8.40 -12.74
CA ILE A 188 10.17 7.88 -12.93
C ILE A 188 11.08 8.95 -13.55
N LYS A 189 12.32 9.08 -13.03
CA LYS A 189 13.32 10.08 -13.46
C LYS A 189 13.57 10.15 -14.97
N ALA A 190 13.41 9.06 -15.71
CA ALA A 190 13.50 9.06 -17.17
C ALA A 190 12.44 9.94 -17.83
N TYR A 191 11.20 9.93 -17.27
CA TYR A 191 10.14 10.86 -17.71
C TYR A 191 10.37 12.29 -17.23
N GLU A 192 11.01 12.51 -16.09
CA GLU A 192 11.35 13.86 -15.61
C GLU A 192 12.33 14.58 -16.54
N ALA A 193 13.31 13.88 -17.09
CA ALA A 193 14.25 14.44 -18.07
C ALA A 193 13.52 14.85 -19.35
N PHE A 194 12.54 14.08 -19.78
CA PHE A 194 11.67 14.36 -20.92
C PHE A 194 10.69 15.49 -20.65
N LEU A 195 10.18 15.60 -19.41
CA LEU A 195 9.25 16.64 -18.95
C LEU A 195 9.90 18.01 -18.78
N LYS A 196 11.21 18.10 -18.61
CA LYS A 196 11.93 19.37 -18.46
C LYS A 196 11.87 20.25 -19.71
N ASN A 197 11.46 19.71 -20.88
CA ASN A 197 11.25 20.47 -22.11
C ASN A 197 9.87 20.16 -22.76
N PRO A 198 8.74 20.46 -22.10
CA PRO A 198 7.41 20.13 -22.64
C PRO A 198 6.96 21.06 -23.80
N SER A 199 7.71 22.10 -24.12
CA SER A 199 7.28 23.14 -25.05
C SER A 199 7.53 22.85 -26.53
N GLN A 200 8.11 21.71 -26.89
CA GLN A 200 8.18 21.26 -28.28
C GLN A 200 7.58 19.86 -28.37
N ALA A 201 6.38 19.78 -28.94
CA ALA A 201 5.88 18.52 -29.47
C ALA A 201 6.85 18.11 -30.57
N VAL A 202 7.85 17.29 -30.21
CA VAL A 202 8.83 16.78 -31.15
C VAL A 202 8.12 15.75 -32.01
N ASP A 203 8.01 16.02 -33.28
CA ASP A 203 7.56 15.02 -34.24
C ASP A 203 8.71 14.04 -34.49
N TYR A 204 8.76 12.99 -33.65
CA TYR A 204 9.77 11.93 -33.76
C TYR A 204 9.66 11.17 -35.08
N ALA A 205 8.46 11.08 -35.67
CA ALA A 205 8.28 10.41 -36.96
C ALA A 205 9.00 11.19 -38.09
N ALA A 206 8.80 12.49 -38.13
CA ALA A 206 9.48 13.35 -39.11
C ALA A 206 11.00 13.35 -38.89
N LYS A 207 11.48 13.42 -37.66
CA LYS A 207 12.91 13.37 -37.34
C LYS A 207 13.55 12.02 -37.67
N LEU A 208 12.86 10.92 -37.46
CA LEU A 208 13.32 9.58 -37.82
C LEU A 208 13.38 9.41 -39.35
N GLU A 209 12.43 9.99 -40.09
CA GLU A 209 12.45 9.98 -41.54
C GLU A 209 13.62 10.79 -42.08
N GLU A 210 13.85 12.00 -41.55
CA GLU A 210 14.99 12.85 -41.91
C GLU A 210 16.32 12.17 -41.62
N ASN A 211 16.50 11.59 -40.44
CA ASN A 211 17.69 10.86 -40.03
C ASN A 211 17.91 9.61 -40.90
N SER A 212 16.84 8.86 -41.20
CA SER A 212 16.90 7.70 -42.10
C SER A 212 17.31 8.08 -43.49
N GLY A 213 16.83 9.24 -43.99
CA GLY A 213 17.26 9.84 -45.24
C GLY A 213 18.76 10.20 -45.23
N ALA A 214 19.23 10.80 -44.14
CA ALA A 214 20.64 11.15 -43.95
C ALA A 214 21.54 9.90 -43.87
N ILE A 215 21.10 8.85 -43.16
CA ILE A 215 21.79 7.56 -43.09
C ILE A 215 21.93 6.97 -44.48
N LYS A 216 20.84 6.93 -45.25
CA LYS A 216 20.85 6.40 -46.63
C LYS A 216 21.79 7.19 -47.53
N ALA A 217 21.72 8.51 -47.49
CA ALA A 217 22.59 9.39 -48.26
C ALA A 217 24.09 9.18 -47.92
N MET A 218 24.38 8.97 -46.61
CA MET A 218 25.74 8.71 -46.15
C MET A 218 26.23 7.32 -46.55
N GLN A 219 25.39 6.31 -46.53
CA GLN A 219 25.66 4.96 -47.04
C GLN A 219 25.95 4.99 -48.53
N GLU A 220 25.13 5.68 -49.32
CA GLU A 220 25.35 5.84 -50.75
C GLU A 220 26.64 6.62 -51.07
N ARG A 221 26.99 7.61 -50.22
CA ARG A 221 28.25 8.33 -50.32
C ARG A 221 29.45 7.43 -50.02
N LEU A 222 29.34 6.62 -48.95
CA LEU A 222 30.35 5.64 -48.58
C LEU A 222 30.52 4.59 -49.70
N ASP A 223 29.42 4.07 -50.24
CA ASP A 223 29.42 3.14 -51.35
C ASP A 223 30.04 3.75 -52.63
N ARG A 224 29.78 5.04 -52.90
CA ARG A 224 30.43 5.74 -54.04
C ARG A 224 31.93 5.94 -53.81
N LEU A 225 32.38 6.23 -52.60
CA LEU A 225 33.79 6.32 -52.25
C LEU A 225 34.49 4.96 -52.33
N LEU A 226 33.78 3.88 -52.04
CA LEU A 226 34.27 2.51 -52.09
C LEU A 226 34.12 1.86 -53.48
N ARG A 227 33.14 2.33 -54.29
CA ARG A 227 32.85 1.86 -55.64
C ARG A 227 33.51 2.73 -56.66
N LYS A 228 34.64 3.06 -56.75
CA LYS A 228 35.14 3.80 -57.93
C LYS A 228 34.83 3.05 -59.20
N ASP A 229 33.58 3.13 -59.68
CA ASP A 229 33.17 2.81 -61.01
C ASP A 229 33.37 4.05 -61.87
N GLY A 230 34.32 4.01 -62.81
CA GLY A 230 34.37 4.90 -63.96
C GLY A 230 35.10 6.24 -63.74
N GLY A 231 36.25 6.23 -63.18
CA GLY A 231 37.26 7.25 -63.40
C GLY A 231 38.54 6.52 -63.83
N GLU A 232 38.84 6.52 -65.09
CA GLU A 232 40.13 6.10 -65.58
C GLU A 232 41.25 6.84 -64.84
N ILE A 233 41.69 6.26 -63.73
CA ILE A 233 43.13 6.36 -63.41
C ILE A 233 43.73 5.26 -64.24
N GLU A 234 44.44 5.64 -65.25
CA GLU A 234 45.27 4.72 -65.99
C GLU A 234 46.19 4.04 -64.99
N PHE A 235 45.87 2.78 -64.67
CA PHE A 235 46.70 1.93 -63.82
C PHE A 235 48.05 1.61 -64.51
N ALA A 236 48.18 1.95 -65.79
CA ALA A 236 49.41 1.88 -66.52
C ALA A 236 50.55 2.78 -66.02
N ASP A 237 50.23 3.94 -65.41
CA ASP A 237 51.22 4.87 -64.84
C ASP A 237 51.75 4.44 -63.44
N LEU A 238 51.18 3.38 -62.86
CA LEU A 238 51.57 2.90 -61.51
C LEU A 238 52.49 1.63 -61.59
N GLY A 239 52.81 1.12 -62.75
CA GLY A 239 53.74 -0.02 -62.91
C GLY A 239 53.25 -1.34 -62.32
N MET A 240 51.93 -1.50 -62.14
CA MET A 240 51.33 -2.67 -61.50
C MET A 240 50.77 -3.67 -62.48
N ASP A 241 51.04 -4.97 -62.23
CA ASP A 241 50.49 -6.09 -62.97
C ASP A 241 48.96 -6.20 -62.77
N THR A 242 48.23 -6.40 -63.86
CA THR A 242 46.76 -6.54 -63.91
C THR A 242 46.24 -7.61 -62.95
N LYS A 243 46.99 -8.66 -62.66
CA LYS A 243 46.65 -9.72 -61.70
C LYS A 243 46.64 -9.21 -60.25
N THR A 244 47.55 -8.29 -59.92
CA THR A 244 47.63 -7.69 -58.60
C THR A 244 46.43 -6.78 -58.38
N VAL A 245 46.00 -6.01 -59.37
CA VAL A 245 44.82 -5.15 -59.34
C VAL A 245 43.53 -5.97 -59.16
N GLU A 246 43.37 -7.07 -59.93
CA GLU A 246 42.21 -7.98 -59.74
C GLU A 246 42.18 -8.63 -58.36
N THR A 247 43.35 -9.02 -57.85
CA THR A 247 43.46 -9.63 -56.54
C THR A 247 43.07 -8.65 -55.45
N VAL A 248 43.53 -7.41 -55.55
CA VAL A 248 43.14 -6.35 -54.55
C VAL A 248 41.68 -5.99 -54.69
N ALA A 249 41.12 -5.93 -55.89
CA ALA A 249 39.67 -5.70 -56.07
C ALA A 249 38.83 -6.82 -55.47
N LYS A 250 39.25 -8.08 -55.57
CA LYS A 250 38.60 -9.22 -54.89
C LYS A 250 38.70 -9.11 -53.37
N LEU A 251 39.89 -8.82 -52.86
CA LEU A 251 40.10 -8.62 -51.39
C LEU A 251 39.28 -7.46 -50.86
N GLN A 252 39.17 -6.36 -51.59
CA GLN A 252 38.32 -5.21 -51.21
C GLN A 252 36.83 -5.55 -51.23
N LYS A 253 36.38 -6.40 -52.15
CA LYS A 253 35.01 -6.88 -52.19
C LYS A 253 34.71 -7.79 -50.99
N GLU A 254 35.63 -8.67 -50.65
CA GLU A 254 35.56 -9.58 -49.51
C GLU A 254 35.58 -8.82 -48.17
N LEU A 255 36.49 -7.86 -48.04
CA LEU A 255 36.55 -6.95 -46.88
C LEU A 255 35.23 -6.21 -46.64
N ARG A 256 34.60 -5.71 -47.73
CA ARG A 256 33.30 -5.04 -47.64
C ARG A 256 32.20 -5.95 -47.11
N LEU A 257 32.17 -7.21 -47.56
CA LEU A 257 31.16 -8.17 -47.16
C LEU A 257 31.31 -8.55 -45.67
N ILE A 258 32.54 -8.79 -45.24
CA ILE A 258 32.88 -9.15 -43.87
C ILE A 258 32.65 -7.97 -42.92
N THR A 259 32.98 -6.75 -43.32
CA THR A 259 32.72 -5.54 -42.56
C THR A 259 31.23 -5.34 -42.31
N ARG A 260 30.36 -5.57 -43.31
CA ARG A 260 28.89 -5.50 -43.11
C ARG A 260 28.38 -6.52 -42.10
N GLN A 261 28.90 -7.74 -42.13
CA GLN A 261 28.53 -8.78 -41.17
C GLN A 261 28.99 -8.43 -39.76
N TYR A 262 30.22 -7.92 -39.62
CA TYR A 262 30.75 -7.42 -38.36
C TYR A 262 29.87 -6.31 -37.75
N GLU A 263 29.49 -5.33 -38.59
CA GLU A 263 28.65 -4.20 -38.17
C GLU A 263 27.26 -4.66 -37.72
N SER A 264 26.66 -5.61 -38.42
CA SER A 264 25.38 -6.21 -38.07
C SER A 264 25.44 -6.90 -36.70
N LEU A 265 26.47 -7.72 -36.46
CA LEU A 265 26.66 -8.43 -35.20
C LEU A 265 26.96 -7.48 -34.01
N ARG A 266 27.75 -6.42 -34.27
CA ARG A 266 28.01 -5.37 -33.27
C ARG A 266 26.76 -4.61 -32.89
N SER A 267 25.90 -4.31 -33.87
CA SER A 267 24.61 -3.67 -33.62
C SER A 267 23.67 -4.56 -32.80
N GLN A 268 23.65 -5.87 -33.12
CA GLN A 268 22.88 -6.85 -32.34
C GLN A 268 23.41 -6.97 -30.89
N GLN A 269 24.75 -7.05 -30.73
CA GLN A 269 25.35 -7.09 -29.40
C GLN A 269 25.00 -5.83 -28.60
N ALA A 270 25.14 -4.65 -29.19
CA ALA A 270 24.82 -3.38 -28.50
C ALA A 270 23.34 -3.29 -28.10
N ALA A 271 22.41 -3.80 -28.91
CA ALA A 271 21.00 -3.86 -28.56
C ALA A 271 20.75 -4.78 -27.36
N VAL A 272 21.40 -5.94 -27.31
CA VAL A 272 21.28 -6.89 -26.18
C VAL A 272 21.94 -6.32 -24.93
N GLU A 273 23.09 -5.64 -25.04
CA GLU A 273 23.78 -4.97 -23.92
C GLU A 273 22.94 -3.82 -23.35
N ASN A 274 22.28 -3.02 -24.19
CA ASN A 274 21.37 -1.97 -23.74
C ASN A 274 20.18 -2.55 -22.98
N ASN A 275 19.52 -3.57 -23.53
CA ASN A 275 18.42 -4.27 -22.86
C ASN A 275 18.87 -4.91 -21.53
N LEU A 276 20.10 -5.43 -21.46
CA LEU A 276 20.67 -5.97 -20.23
C LEU A 276 20.92 -4.87 -19.19
N SER A 277 21.38 -3.68 -19.62
CA SER A 277 21.61 -2.54 -18.73
C SER A 277 20.30 -1.96 -18.17
N GLU A 278 19.23 -1.91 -18.98
CA GLU A 278 17.90 -1.49 -18.55
C GLU A 278 17.29 -2.46 -17.52
N THR A 279 17.52 -3.76 -17.68
CA THR A 279 17.09 -4.75 -16.69
C THR A 279 17.90 -4.71 -15.39
N MET A 280 19.02 -4.00 -15.34
CA MET A 280 19.89 -3.87 -14.16
C MET A 280 19.51 -2.71 -13.23
N THR A 281 18.66 -1.77 -13.65
CA THR A 281 18.21 -0.68 -12.79
C THR A 281 17.19 -1.23 -11.80
N GLU A 282 17.66 -1.72 -10.65
CA GLU A 282 16.81 -2.22 -9.58
C GLU A 282 16.10 -1.05 -8.87
N ARG A 283 14.79 -1.11 -8.85
CA ARG A 283 13.91 -0.15 -8.16
C ARG A 283 13.66 -0.57 -6.70
N ALA A 284 14.71 -0.83 -5.94
CA ALA A 284 14.59 -1.15 -4.50
C ALA A 284 13.93 0.00 -3.70
N GLU A 285 14.02 1.24 -4.19
CA GLU A 285 13.43 2.41 -3.55
C GLU A 285 11.90 2.50 -3.75
N GLU A 286 11.36 1.86 -4.77
CA GLU A 286 9.93 1.90 -5.12
C GLU A 286 9.07 1.09 -4.15
N PHE A 287 9.60 0.00 -3.59
CA PHE A 287 8.92 -0.84 -2.59
C PHE A 287 8.76 -0.14 -1.24
N THR A 288 9.74 0.67 -0.86
CA THR A 288 9.69 1.44 0.40
C THR A 288 8.60 2.51 0.34
N ALA A 289 8.34 3.08 -0.84
CA ALA A 289 7.25 4.03 -1.05
C ALA A 289 5.88 3.37 -0.99
N LEU A 290 5.70 2.19 -1.63
CA LEU A 290 4.45 1.42 -1.57
C LEU A 290 4.13 0.97 -0.13
N GLN A 291 5.13 0.54 0.63
CA GLN A 291 5.01 0.18 2.04
C GLN A 291 4.63 1.37 2.93
N HIS A 292 5.03 2.58 2.53
CA HIS A 292 4.67 3.81 3.24
C HIS A 292 3.21 4.21 3.01
N PHE A 293 2.66 3.98 1.82
CA PHE A 293 1.26 4.29 1.47
C PHE A 293 0.28 3.18 1.83
N PHE A 294 0.73 1.92 1.85
CA PHE A 294 -0.08 0.74 2.17
C PHE A 294 0.69 -0.19 3.12
N PRO A 295 0.85 0.19 4.40
CA PRO A 295 1.68 -0.55 5.36
C PRO A 295 1.25 -2.00 5.56
N ASP A 296 0.02 -2.35 5.18
CA ASP A 296 -0.56 -3.68 5.39
C ASP A 296 -1.20 -4.27 4.13
N ALA A 297 -0.88 -3.77 2.93
CA ALA A 297 -1.27 -4.44 1.70
C ALA A 297 -0.75 -5.88 1.73
N ASN A 298 -1.52 -6.82 1.18
CA ASN A 298 -1.12 -8.23 1.13
C ASN A 298 0.20 -8.38 0.35
N ILE A 299 1.31 -8.13 1.04
CA ILE A 299 2.68 -8.18 0.53
C ILE A 299 2.97 -9.55 -0.09
N GLN A 300 2.36 -10.63 0.42
CA GLN A 300 2.57 -11.98 -0.12
C GLN A 300 2.02 -12.17 -1.54
N ALA A 301 0.92 -11.51 -1.90
CA ALA A 301 0.45 -11.55 -3.30
C ALA A 301 1.33 -10.69 -4.21
N PHE A 302 1.80 -9.53 -3.71
CA PHE A 302 2.78 -8.69 -4.40
C PHE A 302 4.17 -9.35 -4.45
N GLU A 303 4.64 -9.97 -3.38
CA GLU A 303 5.89 -10.76 -3.34
C GLU A 303 5.85 -11.96 -4.30
N ASN A 304 4.71 -12.61 -4.47
CA ASN A 304 4.55 -13.69 -5.44
C ASN A 304 4.59 -13.17 -6.89
N ILE A 305 3.94 -12.04 -7.17
CA ILE A 305 3.99 -11.39 -8.48
C ILE A 305 5.42 -10.87 -8.73
N GLU A 306 6.05 -10.28 -7.74
CA GLU A 306 7.42 -9.80 -7.89
C GLU A 306 8.45 -10.94 -7.93
N SER A 307 8.27 -12.00 -7.16
CA SER A 307 9.14 -13.18 -7.27
C SER A 307 9.04 -13.79 -8.66
N PHE A 308 7.84 -13.83 -9.25
CA PHE A 308 7.63 -14.22 -10.65
C PHE A 308 8.33 -13.26 -11.63
N HIS A 309 8.16 -11.96 -11.47
CA HIS A 309 8.84 -10.96 -12.29
C HIS A 309 10.35 -10.95 -12.06
N ARG A 310 10.83 -11.24 -10.86
CA ARG A 310 12.26 -11.41 -10.56
C ARG A 310 12.83 -12.66 -11.21
N GLN A 311 12.13 -13.78 -11.17
CA GLN A 311 12.50 -15.00 -11.87
C GLN A 311 12.48 -14.82 -13.38
N LEU A 312 11.46 -14.18 -13.94
CA LEU A 312 11.37 -13.87 -15.36
C LEU A 312 12.52 -12.94 -15.81
N ARG A 313 12.81 -11.89 -15.01
CA ARG A 313 13.96 -11.00 -15.26
C ARG A 313 15.30 -11.75 -15.15
N GLN A 314 15.42 -12.70 -14.22
CA GLN A 314 16.62 -13.52 -14.10
C GLN A 314 16.81 -14.43 -15.32
N ILE A 315 15.75 -15.09 -15.79
CA ILE A 315 15.77 -15.91 -17.00
C ILE A 315 16.15 -15.05 -18.22
N LEU A 316 15.49 -13.88 -18.37
CA LEU A 316 15.82 -12.96 -19.48
C LEU A 316 17.27 -12.46 -19.41
N ARG A 317 17.81 -12.20 -18.20
CA ARG A 317 19.21 -11.84 -18.01
C ARG A 317 20.17 -12.95 -18.40
N GLU A 318 19.88 -14.17 -18.03
CA GLU A 318 20.70 -15.33 -18.38
C GLU A 318 20.69 -15.52 -19.91
N GLU A 319 19.52 -15.45 -20.52
CA GLU A 319 19.37 -15.57 -21.98
C GLU A 319 20.08 -14.44 -22.74
N MET A 320 20.01 -13.20 -22.25
CA MET A 320 20.74 -12.06 -22.82
C MET A 320 22.26 -12.22 -22.66
N LYS A 321 22.74 -12.71 -21.53
CA LYS A 321 24.18 -13.01 -21.33
C LYS A 321 24.66 -14.14 -22.24
N ASP A 322 23.84 -15.17 -22.38
CA ASP A 322 24.15 -16.28 -23.29
C ASP A 322 24.19 -15.83 -24.74
N GLU A 323 23.27 -14.93 -25.15
CA GLU A 323 23.30 -14.33 -26.49
C GLU A 323 24.54 -13.45 -26.71
N ILE A 324 24.93 -12.62 -25.73
CA ILE A 324 26.19 -11.86 -25.77
C ILE A 324 27.38 -12.80 -25.88
N ALA A 325 27.42 -13.88 -25.08
CA ALA A 325 28.46 -14.88 -25.12
C ALA A 325 28.53 -15.62 -26.48
N ARG A 326 27.40 -15.77 -27.15
CA ARG A 326 27.29 -16.37 -28.49
C ARG A 326 27.76 -15.41 -29.59
N LEU A 327 27.46 -14.12 -29.49
CA LEU A 327 27.83 -13.10 -30.47
C LEU A 327 29.30 -12.72 -30.37
N GLN A 328 29.89 -12.69 -29.18
CA GLN A 328 31.26 -12.25 -28.92
C GLN A 328 32.33 -13.00 -29.73
N PRO A 329 32.33 -14.35 -29.82
CA PRO A 329 33.28 -15.08 -30.62
C PRO A 329 33.16 -14.76 -32.12
N LEU A 330 31.95 -14.57 -32.63
CA LEU A 330 31.69 -14.22 -34.03
C LEU A 330 32.21 -12.82 -34.34
N ILE A 331 31.99 -11.87 -33.48
CA ILE A 331 32.49 -10.48 -33.58
C ILE A 331 34.03 -10.49 -33.59
N THR A 332 34.63 -11.27 -32.69
CA THR A 332 36.09 -11.41 -32.62
C THR A 332 36.64 -12.03 -33.89
N PHE A 333 36.03 -13.11 -34.38
CA PHE A 333 36.43 -13.77 -35.65
C PHE A 333 36.37 -12.81 -36.82
N TYR A 334 35.27 -12.08 -37.00
CA TYR A 334 35.15 -11.12 -38.11
C TYR A 334 36.10 -9.93 -37.96
N SER A 335 36.36 -9.48 -36.73
CA SER A 335 37.34 -8.43 -36.47
C SER A 335 38.77 -8.85 -36.85
N GLU A 336 39.14 -10.08 -36.53
CA GLU A 336 40.45 -10.64 -36.91
C GLU A 336 40.58 -10.82 -38.43
N GLU A 337 39.51 -11.30 -39.06
CA GLU A 337 39.51 -11.48 -40.55
C GLU A 337 39.55 -10.15 -41.29
N ILE A 338 38.89 -9.10 -40.77
CA ILE A 338 39.01 -7.72 -41.27
C ILE A 338 40.48 -7.29 -41.21
N LYS A 339 41.14 -7.42 -40.05
CA LYS A 339 42.56 -7.07 -39.90
C LYS A 339 43.47 -7.84 -40.85
N ARG A 340 43.18 -9.13 -41.05
CA ARG A 340 43.93 -9.98 -41.96
C ARG A 340 43.80 -9.55 -43.42
N LEU A 341 42.58 -9.22 -43.86
CA LEU A 341 42.33 -8.72 -45.21
C LEU A 341 42.96 -7.34 -45.43
N GLU A 342 42.87 -6.46 -44.42
CA GLU A 342 43.51 -5.14 -44.45
C GLU A 342 45.03 -5.26 -44.57
N ALA A 343 45.68 -6.16 -43.82
CA ALA A 343 47.12 -6.44 -43.92
C ALA A 343 47.51 -6.94 -45.33
N ARG A 344 46.71 -7.85 -45.87
CA ARG A 344 46.96 -8.38 -47.27
C ARG A 344 46.80 -7.30 -48.35
N ILE A 345 45.85 -6.38 -48.15
CA ILE A 345 45.69 -5.24 -49.09
C ILE A 345 46.88 -4.28 -48.93
N GLN A 346 47.38 -4.07 -47.74
CA GLN A 346 48.54 -3.22 -47.46
C GLN A 346 49.84 -3.80 -48.01
N GLU A 347 50.03 -5.13 -47.94
CA GLU A 347 51.17 -5.83 -48.51
C GLU A 347 51.23 -5.74 -50.06
N SER A 348 50.07 -5.49 -50.67
CA SER A 348 50.00 -5.35 -52.13
C SER A 348 50.61 -4.06 -52.74
N GLY A 349 51.07 -3.12 -51.86
CA GLY A 349 51.92 -1.98 -52.32
C GLY A 349 51.16 -0.87 -53.05
N ILE A 350 49.84 -0.82 -52.99
CA ILE A 350 49.02 0.23 -53.60
C ILE A 350 49.23 1.57 -52.93
N THR A 351 49.74 2.51 -53.65
CA THR A 351 50.35 3.78 -53.25
C THR A 351 49.60 4.66 -52.31
N ARG A 352 50.30 5.14 -51.30
CA ARG A 352 49.90 5.88 -50.09
C ARG A 352 49.13 7.17 -50.37
N SER A 353 49.37 7.94 -51.40
CA SER A 353 48.89 9.32 -51.49
C SER A 353 47.43 9.50 -51.95
N ILE A 354 46.97 8.67 -52.92
CA ILE A 354 45.54 8.68 -53.33
C ILE A 354 44.69 7.90 -52.31
N SER A 355 45.30 6.87 -51.74
CA SER A 355 44.73 6.05 -50.68
C SER A 355 44.44 6.86 -49.40
N GLU A 356 45.36 7.73 -48.96
CA GLU A 356 45.19 8.49 -47.71
C GLU A 356 44.03 9.49 -47.77
N LYS A 357 43.83 10.19 -48.89
CA LYS A 357 42.72 11.16 -49.02
C LYS A 357 41.37 10.44 -49.11
N ILE A 358 41.26 9.34 -49.85
CA ILE A 358 40.04 8.53 -49.93
C ILE A 358 39.79 7.83 -48.60
N MET A 359 40.83 7.29 -47.95
CA MET A 359 40.76 6.65 -46.66
C MET A 359 40.26 7.65 -45.58
N SER A 360 40.79 8.87 -45.54
CA SER A 360 40.32 9.92 -44.60
C SER A 360 38.86 10.30 -44.85
N GLN A 361 38.44 10.37 -46.13
CA GLN A 361 37.03 10.62 -46.48
C GLN A 361 36.13 9.44 -46.11
N CYS A 362 36.58 8.20 -46.27
CA CYS A 362 35.86 7.01 -45.85
C CYS A 362 35.75 6.93 -44.34
N VAL A 363 36.82 7.22 -43.60
CA VAL A 363 36.80 7.24 -42.12
C VAL A 363 35.84 8.31 -41.61
N SER A 364 35.89 9.54 -42.15
CA SER A 364 34.97 10.61 -41.71
C SER A 364 33.52 10.30 -42.12
N ALA A 365 33.27 9.71 -43.28
CA ALA A 365 31.91 9.30 -43.67
C ALA A 365 31.37 8.17 -42.79
N ARG A 366 32.24 7.24 -42.38
CA ARG A 366 31.90 6.14 -41.49
C ARG A 366 31.59 6.63 -40.08
N GLN A 367 32.45 7.52 -39.56
CA GLN A 367 32.19 8.13 -38.25
C GLN A 367 30.86 8.89 -38.24
N ARG A 368 30.57 9.66 -39.31
CA ARG A 368 29.28 10.36 -39.41
C ARG A 368 28.11 9.39 -39.53
N LEU A 369 28.27 8.26 -40.20
CA LEU A 369 27.25 7.21 -40.27
C LEU A 369 26.98 6.59 -38.91
N GLU A 370 28.02 6.30 -38.13
CA GLU A 370 27.89 5.80 -36.75
C GLU A 370 27.17 6.82 -35.82
N GLU A 371 27.52 8.10 -35.95
CA GLU A 371 26.80 9.18 -35.21
C GLU A 371 25.32 9.24 -35.59
N LEU A 372 24.98 9.19 -36.87
CA LEU A 372 23.59 9.21 -37.33
C LEU A 372 22.80 7.96 -36.89
N GLN A 373 23.47 6.80 -36.86
CA GLN A 373 22.86 5.56 -36.34
C GLN A 373 22.59 5.65 -34.84
N ALA A 374 23.54 6.16 -34.06
CA ALA A 374 23.35 6.39 -32.64
C ALA A 374 22.23 7.41 -32.38
N GLU A 375 22.16 8.50 -33.16
CA GLU A 375 21.10 9.49 -33.10
C GLU A 375 19.72 8.88 -33.42
N ARG A 376 19.66 8.00 -34.43
CA ARG A 376 18.45 7.26 -34.80
C ARG A 376 17.96 6.38 -33.63
N ASP A 377 18.88 5.62 -33.03
CA ASP A 377 18.55 4.70 -31.94
C ASP A 377 18.05 5.47 -30.71
N GLN A 378 18.62 6.65 -30.43
CA GLN A 378 18.13 7.55 -29.41
C GLN A 378 16.72 8.11 -29.73
N LEU A 379 16.49 8.51 -30.99
CA LEU A 379 15.18 9.00 -31.44
C LEU A 379 14.09 7.91 -31.36
N PHE A 380 14.44 6.65 -31.64
CA PHE A 380 13.54 5.53 -31.46
C PHE A 380 13.18 5.33 -29.97
N HIS A 381 14.17 5.32 -29.11
CA HIS A 381 13.95 5.20 -27.68
C HIS A 381 13.08 6.33 -27.13
N ASP A 382 13.37 7.58 -27.51
CA ASP A 382 12.60 8.74 -27.10
C ASP A 382 11.13 8.66 -27.59
N LYS A 383 10.92 8.12 -28.79
CA LYS A 383 9.58 7.89 -29.36
C LYS A 383 8.81 6.84 -28.56
N GLU A 384 9.43 5.72 -28.25
CA GLU A 384 8.84 4.65 -27.44
C GLU A 384 8.44 5.16 -26.07
N LEU A 385 9.31 5.92 -25.40
CA LEU A 385 9.00 6.57 -24.12
C LEU A 385 7.83 7.54 -24.22
N GLN A 386 7.72 8.30 -25.31
CA GLN A 386 6.59 9.20 -25.53
C GLN A 386 5.28 8.45 -25.69
N GLU A 387 5.27 7.36 -26.45
CA GLU A 387 4.12 6.51 -26.70
C GLU A 387 3.68 5.83 -25.40
N GLU A 388 4.60 5.20 -24.67
CA GLU A 388 4.35 4.56 -23.38
C GLU A 388 3.76 5.57 -22.36
N ARG A 389 4.33 6.77 -22.30
CA ARG A 389 3.78 7.82 -21.43
C ARG A 389 2.37 8.22 -21.81
N ALA A 390 2.10 8.35 -23.11
CA ALA A 390 0.76 8.71 -23.58
C ALA A 390 -0.27 7.64 -23.22
N GLU A 391 0.09 6.36 -23.35
CA GLU A 391 -0.73 5.22 -22.95
C GLU A 391 -0.96 5.22 -21.43
N ASN A 392 0.10 5.37 -20.63
CA ASN A 392 0.00 5.42 -19.17
C ASN A 392 -0.85 6.60 -18.69
N MET A 393 -0.74 7.77 -19.31
CA MET A 393 -1.59 8.91 -19.02
C MET A 393 -3.06 8.69 -19.41
N ALA A 394 -3.31 7.98 -20.50
CA ALA A 394 -4.67 7.63 -20.90
C ALA A 394 -5.28 6.63 -19.90
N HIS A 395 -4.52 5.62 -19.50
CA HIS A 395 -4.95 4.65 -18.50
C HIS A 395 -5.19 5.29 -17.14
N LEU A 396 -4.31 6.18 -16.67
CA LEU A 396 -4.53 6.92 -15.42
C LEU A 396 -5.80 7.77 -15.45
N ARG A 397 -6.16 8.36 -16.61
CA ARG A 397 -7.43 9.08 -16.74
C ARG A 397 -8.64 8.16 -16.61
N GLU A 398 -8.57 6.97 -17.18
CA GLU A 398 -9.62 5.97 -17.04
C GLU A 398 -9.78 5.53 -15.59
N LEU A 399 -8.67 5.24 -14.89
CA LEU A 399 -8.68 4.91 -13.47
C LEU A 399 -9.24 6.05 -12.61
N ALA A 400 -8.93 7.30 -12.94
CA ALA A 400 -9.48 8.47 -12.24
C ALA A 400 -11.00 8.61 -12.42
N GLU A 401 -11.55 8.21 -13.57
CA GLU A 401 -13.01 8.14 -13.78
C GLU A 401 -13.63 7.00 -12.97
N GLN A 402 -12.99 5.83 -12.95
CA GLN A 402 -13.43 4.70 -12.13
C GLN A 402 -13.41 5.08 -10.64
N HIS A 403 -12.38 5.78 -10.19
CA HIS A 403 -12.27 6.28 -8.81
C HIS A 403 -13.41 7.23 -8.46
N ARG A 404 -13.73 8.20 -9.33
CA ARG A 404 -14.88 9.11 -9.14
C ARG A 404 -16.21 8.36 -9.08
N SER A 405 -16.39 7.39 -9.98
CA SER A 405 -17.60 6.54 -9.99
C SER A 405 -17.70 5.70 -8.71
N ALA A 406 -16.58 5.15 -8.22
CA ALA A 406 -16.53 4.42 -6.96
C ALA A 406 -16.94 5.30 -5.77
N ILE A 407 -16.42 6.53 -5.69
CA ILE A 407 -16.81 7.50 -4.65
C ILE A 407 -18.32 7.75 -4.69
N THR A 408 -18.88 8.07 -5.84
CA THR A 408 -20.33 8.31 -6.00
C THR A 408 -21.16 7.11 -5.58
N SER A 409 -20.76 5.91 -5.97
CA SER A 409 -21.43 4.66 -5.60
C SER A 409 -21.41 4.42 -4.09
N VAL A 410 -20.30 4.72 -3.43
CA VAL A 410 -20.16 4.61 -1.97
C VAL A 410 -21.02 5.65 -1.25
N GLU A 411 -21.02 6.91 -1.72
CA GLU A 411 -21.88 7.96 -1.19
C GLU A 411 -23.37 7.57 -1.24
N GLU A 412 -23.82 7.10 -2.39
CA GLU A 412 -25.21 6.65 -2.57
C GLU A 412 -25.54 5.45 -1.69
N THR A 413 -24.67 4.45 -1.63
CA THR A 413 -24.88 3.25 -0.82
C THR A 413 -25.00 3.58 0.66
N VAL A 414 -24.05 4.36 1.19
CA VAL A 414 -24.06 4.74 2.61
C VAL A 414 -25.25 5.65 2.94
N THR A 415 -25.60 6.59 2.06
CA THR A 415 -26.75 7.47 2.25
C THR A 415 -28.07 6.69 2.28
N ASN A 416 -28.28 5.76 1.36
CA ASN A 416 -29.50 4.94 1.32
C ASN A 416 -29.62 4.03 2.55
N LEU A 417 -28.51 3.46 3.02
CA LEU A 417 -28.50 2.68 4.25
C LEU A 417 -28.77 3.58 5.47
N ALA A 418 -28.18 4.76 5.50
CA ALA A 418 -28.41 5.73 6.57
C ALA A 418 -29.87 6.18 6.62
N GLU A 419 -30.52 6.37 5.48
CA GLU A 419 -31.96 6.67 5.40
C GLU A 419 -32.80 5.54 6.02
N THR A 420 -32.49 4.31 5.68
CA THR A 420 -33.19 3.13 6.19
C THR A 420 -33.04 2.99 7.71
N ILE A 421 -31.80 3.07 8.22
CA ILE A 421 -31.50 2.92 9.65
C ILE A 421 -32.07 4.11 10.43
N ASN A 422 -31.90 5.34 9.92
CA ASN A 422 -32.44 6.55 10.57
C ASN A 422 -33.96 6.51 10.66
N ALA A 423 -34.65 6.03 9.60
CA ALA A 423 -36.10 5.90 9.63
C ALA A 423 -36.56 4.91 10.72
N ALA A 424 -35.83 3.80 10.90
CA ALA A 424 -36.10 2.86 11.99
C ALA A 424 -35.86 3.52 13.36
N VAL A 425 -34.68 4.13 13.57
CA VAL A 425 -34.26 4.73 14.85
C VAL A 425 -35.18 5.88 15.27
N THR A 426 -35.58 6.74 14.33
CA THR A 426 -36.39 7.94 14.64
C THR A 426 -37.89 7.75 14.37
N ALA A 427 -38.33 6.55 13.99
CA ALA A 427 -39.68 6.29 13.50
C ALA A 427 -40.11 7.25 12.37
N GLY A 428 -39.16 7.61 11.50
CA GLY A 428 -39.37 8.52 10.39
C GLY A 428 -39.57 10.01 10.75
N LYS A 429 -39.30 10.40 12.00
CA LYS A 429 -39.55 11.79 12.49
C LYS A 429 -38.43 12.76 12.14
N GLU A 430 -37.23 12.28 11.88
CA GLU A 430 -36.06 13.11 11.59
C GLU A 430 -35.47 12.80 10.21
N LYS A 431 -34.91 13.85 9.56
CA LYS A 431 -34.17 13.67 8.31
C LYS A 431 -32.95 12.79 8.54
N ALA A 432 -32.65 11.93 7.56
CA ALA A 432 -31.48 11.09 7.56
C ALA A 432 -30.20 11.88 7.30
N PRO A 433 -29.06 11.45 7.83
CA PRO A 433 -27.76 11.99 7.45
C PRO A 433 -27.39 11.57 6.02
N VAL A 434 -26.65 12.45 5.33
CA VAL A 434 -26.17 12.26 3.97
C VAL A 434 -24.63 12.24 4.00
N LEU A 435 -24.03 11.30 3.29
CA LEU A 435 -22.60 11.27 3.06
C LEU A 435 -22.26 12.14 1.84
N LYS A 436 -21.27 13.03 1.99
CA LYS A 436 -20.69 13.79 0.87
C LYS A 436 -19.16 13.75 0.97
N ILE A 437 -18.51 13.28 -0.08
CA ILE A 437 -17.05 13.22 -0.20
C ILE A 437 -16.62 14.35 -1.12
N ALA A 438 -16.28 15.50 -0.54
CA ALA A 438 -15.81 16.66 -1.28
C ALA A 438 -14.28 16.76 -1.19
N SER A 439 -13.64 17.53 -2.08
CA SER A 439 -12.17 17.62 -2.18
C SER A 439 -11.44 18.08 -0.90
N LYS A 440 -12.13 18.66 0.07
CA LYS A 440 -11.52 19.17 1.31
C LYS A 440 -12.30 18.82 2.57
N ASP A 441 -13.46 18.21 2.45
CA ASP A 441 -14.32 17.92 3.58
C ASP A 441 -15.06 16.59 3.40
N LEU A 442 -15.38 15.94 4.50
CA LEU A 442 -16.03 14.62 4.57
C LEU A 442 -17.27 14.70 5.48
N PRO A 443 -18.25 15.54 5.20
CA PRO A 443 -19.40 15.65 6.06
C PRO A 443 -20.28 14.40 5.95
N PHE A 444 -20.67 13.90 7.11
CA PHE A 444 -21.77 12.97 7.27
C PHE A 444 -22.74 13.54 8.29
N GLY A 445 -23.86 14.07 7.82
CA GLY A 445 -24.77 14.77 8.70
C GLY A 445 -26.10 15.12 8.06
N THR A 446 -26.96 15.70 8.88
CA THR A 446 -28.29 16.17 8.49
C THR A 446 -28.23 17.66 8.21
N GLU A 447 -28.73 18.09 7.08
CA GLU A 447 -28.84 19.51 6.76
C GLU A 447 -29.67 20.25 7.83
N GLU A 448 -29.20 21.44 8.24
CA GLU A 448 -29.87 22.33 9.22
C GLU A 448 -29.93 21.82 10.66
N ASN A 449 -29.43 20.63 11.01
CA ASN A 449 -29.41 20.14 12.37
C ASN A 449 -27.97 20.10 12.93
N THR A 450 -27.67 21.05 13.84
CA THR A 450 -26.36 21.21 14.45
C THR A 450 -26.30 20.70 15.90
N SER A 451 -27.35 20.02 16.38
CA SER A 451 -27.38 19.54 17.77
C SER A 451 -26.34 18.42 17.98
N GLU A 452 -25.66 18.45 19.11
CA GLU A 452 -24.64 17.46 19.49
C GLU A 452 -25.24 16.04 19.52
N GLY A 453 -26.42 15.88 20.11
CA GLY A 453 -27.10 14.58 20.20
C GLY A 453 -27.40 13.96 18.81
N THR A 454 -27.85 14.80 17.86
CA THR A 454 -28.06 14.34 16.47
C THR A 454 -26.74 13.95 15.82
N ALA A 455 -25.65 14.68 16.05
CA ALA A 455 -24.35 14.37 15.49
C ALA A 455 -23.83 13.01 16.00
N PHE A 456 -23.95 12.72 17.30
CA PHE A 456 -23.60 11.40 17.85
C PHE A 456 -24.53 10.29 17.36
N LYS A 457 -25.83 10.54 17.21
CA LYS A 457 -26.75 9.60 16.58
C LYS A 457 -26.30 9.29 15.14
N ASN A 458 -25.95 10.30 14.38
CA ASN A 458 -25.47 10.13 13.01
C ASN A 458 -24.17 9.33 12.96
N LEU A 459 -23.21 9.54 13.88
CA LEU A 459 -22.01 8.73 14.00
C LEU A 459 -22.34 7.25 14.18
N VAL A 460 -23.28 6.94 15.10
CA VAL A 460 -23.74 5.56 15.31
C VAL A 460 -24.39 5.00 14.05
N ILE A 461 -25.24 5.78 13.36
CA ILE A 461 -25.86 5.37 12.10
C ILE A 461 -24.80 5.08 11.04
N TYR A 462 -23.76 5.92 10.93
CA TYR A 462 -22.65 5.68 10.01
C TYR A 462 -21.97 4.33 10.27
N ASP A 463 -21.60 4.06 11.52
CA ASP A 463 -20.94 2.81 11.89
C ASP A 463 -21.86 1.59 11.64
N LEU A 464 -23.16 1.72 11.88
CA LEU A 464 -24.15 0.69 11.57
C LEU A 464 -24.31 0.45 10.06
N CYS A 465 -24.26 1.52 9.23
CA CYS A 465 -24.27 1.37 7.78
C CYS A 465 -23.09 0.51 7.32
N LEU A 466 -21.89 0.81 7.81
CA LEU A 466 -20.69 0.09 7.42
C LEU A 466 -20.64 -1.32 8.03
N ALA A 467 -21.11 -1.52 9.27
CA ALA A 467 -21.21 -2.85 9.87
C ALA A 467 -22.15 -3.78 9.07
N ASN A 468 -23.22 -3.24 8.47
CA ASN A 468 -24.16 -4.01 7.66
C ASN A 468 -23.67 -4.27 6.22
N SER A 469 -22.86 -3.39 5.65
CA SER A 469 -22.45 -3.46 4.23
C SER A 469 -21.02 -3.93 4.00
N CYS A 470 -20.16 -3.83 5.04
CA CYS A 470 -18.74 -4.13 4.94
C CYS A 470 -18.33 -5.29 5.87
N PRO A 471 -17.19 -5.94 5.62
CA PRO A 471 -16.70 -7.06 6.43
C PRO A 471 -16.03 -6.57 7.74
N ILE A 472 -16.73 -5.74 8.52
CA ILE A 472 -16.27 -5.28 9.81
C ILE A 472 -16.55 -6.38 10.84
N PRO A 473 -15.53 -6.94 11.52
CA PRO A 473 -15.75 -8.07 12.41
C PRO A 473 -16.27 -7.65 13.79
N VAL A 474 -15.81 -6.48 14.25
CA VAL A 474 -16.07 -6.00 15.62
C VAL A 474 -16.25 -4.49 15.61
N LEU A 475 -17.16 -4.00 16.42
CA LEU A 475 -17.46 -2.58 16.65
C LEU A 475 -17.38 -2.26 18.15
N ILE A 476 -16.81 -1.12 18.49
CA ILE A 476 -16.75 -0.64 19.88
C ILE A 476 -17.27 0.80 19.95
N HIS A 477 -18.24 1.03 20.87
CA HIS A 477 -18.70 2.37 21.22
C HIS A 477 -18.59 2.61 22.73
N ASP A 478 -17.76 3.56 23.10
CA ASP A 478 -17.62 3.97 24.51
C ASP A 478 -18.80 4.84 24.96
N SER A 479 -19.00 4.96 26.26
CA SER A 479 -20.16 5.64 26.90
C SER A 479 -20.33 7.09 26.44
N ASN A 480 -19.27 7.81 26.14
CA ASN A 480 -19.30 9.21 25.70
C ASN A 480 -20.08 9.43 24.38
N ILE A 481 -20.31 8.38 23.60
CA ILE A 481 -21.10 8.42 22.37
C ILE A 481 -22.59 8.29 22.71
N LEU A 482 -22.94 7.20 23.37
CA LEU A 482 -24.36 6.86 23.59
C LEU A 482 -25.05 7.77 24.62
N ILE A 483 -24.32 8.30 25.61
CA ILE A 483 -24.87 9.21 26.61
C ILE A 483 -25.36 10.56 26.03
N LYS A 484 -24.88 10.91 24.84
CA LYS A 484 -25.27 12.14 24.13
C LYS A 484 -26.54 11.99 23.30
N ILE A 485 -26.94 10.74 23.04
CA ILE A 485 -28.10 10.42 22.22
C ILE A 485 -29.35 10.44 23.09
N ASP A 486 -30.47 10.89 22.54
CA ASP A 486 -31.75 10.87 23.23
C ASP A 486 -32.16 9.44 23.60
N ASN A 487 -32.56 9.24 24.86
CA ASN A 487 -33.02 7.94 25.37
C ASN A 487 -34.19 7.36 24.56
N ALA A 488 -34.98 8.21 23.90
CA ALA A 488 -36.06 7.77 23.00
C ALA A 488 -35.59 6.90 21.83
N TYR A 489 -34.34 7.06 21.41
CA TYR A 489 -33.75 6.30 20.30
C TYR A 489 -32.95 5.09 20.75
N LEU A 490 -32.62 5.00 22.06
CA LEU A 490 -31.70 4.00 22.57
C LEU A 490 -32.18 2.57 22.31
N GLU A 491 -33.47 2.26 22.52
CA GLU A 491 -34.03 0.93 22.31
C GLU A 491 -33.82 0.47 20.85
N GLU A 492 -34.16 1.32 19.89
CA GLU A 492 -34.03 0.96 18.49
C GLU A 492 -32.56 0.89 18.05
N ILE A 493 -31.70 1.75 18.55
CA ILE A 493 -30.25 1.65 18.32
C ILE A 493 -29.71 0.32 18.80
N LEU A 494 -30.10 -0.14 19.99
CA LEU A 494 -29.69 -1.46 20.51
C LEU A 494 -30.21 -2.60 19.65
N ARG A 495 -31.45 -2.51 19.12
CA ARG A 495 -31.98 -3.47 18.15
C ARG A 495 -31.19 -3.48 16.85
N GLN A 496 -30.82 -2.31 16.35
CA GLN A 496 -29.98 -2.19 15.16
C GLN A 496 -28.59 -2.82 15.38
N TYR A 497 -27.96 -2.66 16.55
CA TYR A 497 -26.73 -3.37 16.87
C TYR A 497 -26.92 -4.90 16.84
N GLN A 498 -27.98 -5.41 17.46
CA GLN A 498 -28.26 -6.85 17.44
C GLN A 498 -28.49 -7.37 16.02
N ALA A 499 -29.17 -6.60 15.18
CA ALA A 499 -29.49 -6.96 13.79
C ALA A 499 -28.26 -7.10 12.90
N THR A 500 -27.13 -6.45 13.20
CA THR A 500 -25.90 -6.57 12.41
C THR A 500 -25.29 -7.97 12.42
N GLY A 501 -25.56 -8.78 13.46
CA GLY A 501 -24.92 -10.08 13.68
C GLY A 501 -23.41 -10.01 13.96
N LYS A 502 -22.86 -8.82 14.18
CA LYS A 502 -21.44 -8.59 14.49
C LYS A 502 -21.17 -8.62 15.98
N GLN A 503 -19.92 -8.87 16.38
CA GLN A 503 -19.55 -8.66 17.79
C GLN A 503 -19.45 -7.17 18.09
N ILE A 504 -20.27 -6.68 18.98
CA ILE A 504 -20.33 -5.26 19.32
C ILE A 504 -20.14 -5.10 20.82
N PHE A 505 -19.23 -4.21 21.21
CA PHE A 505 -18.97 -3.86 22.60
C PHE A 505 -19.41 -2.42 22.82
N ILE A 506 -20.34 -2.22 23.74
CA ILE A 506 -20.78 -0.87 24.10
C ILE A 506 -20.73 -0.65 25.62
N VAL A 507 -20.47 0.58 26.00
CA VAL A 507 -20.59 1.01 27.41
C VAL A 507 -21.82 1.86 27.56
N LEU A 508 -22.68 1.50 28.53
CA LEU A 508 -23.86 2.26 28.89
C LEU A 508 -23.76 2.75 30.33
N ASP A 509 -23.96 4.06 30.49
CA ASP A 509 -23.98 4.74 31.79
C ASP A 509 -25.34 5.41 32.05
N LYS A 510 -25.69 5.63 33.32
CA LYS A 510 -26.84 6.45 33.73
C LYS A 510 -28.20 5.99 33.17
N LEU A 511 -28.48 4.71 33.26
CA LEU A 511 -29.79 4.17 32.87
C LEU A 511 -30.83 4.39 33.98
N GLU A 512 -31.22 5.65 34.24
CA GLU A 512 -32.16 5.99 35.34
C GLU A 512 -33.62 5.60 35.00
N SER A 513 -33.99 5.58 33.73
CA SER A 513 -35.31 5.09 33.30
C SER A 513 -35.21 4.61 31.86
N VAL A 514 -35.24 3.31 31.69
CA VAL A 514 -35.24 2.69 30.37
C VAL A 514 -36.62 2.12 30.02
N SER A 515 -36.93 2.02 28.73
CA SER A 515 -38.13 1.32 28.29
C SER A 515 -38.09 -0.16 28.68
N PRO A 516 -39.24 -0.84 28.83
CA PRO A 516 -39.27 -2.29 29.00
C PRO A 516 -38.55 -3.06 27.92
N GLY A 517 -38.56 -2.55 26.68
CA GLY A 517 -37.84 -3.13 25.57
C GLY A 517 -36.32 -3.00 25.71
N THR A 518 -35.84 -1.83 26.12
CA THR A 518 -34.42 -1.62 26.45
C THR A 518 -34.00 -2.54 27.58
N GLN A 519 -34.80 -2.67 28.67
CA GLN A 519 -34.47 -3.55 29.79
C GLN A 519 -34.33 -5.00 29.37
N ALA A 520 -35.24 -5.51 28.54
CA ALA A 520 -35.16 -6.87 28.00
C ALA A 520 -33.87 -7.12 27.20
N ILE A 521 -33.43 -6.13 26.39
CA ILE A 521 -32.17 -6.21 25.68
C ILE A 521 -30.98 -6.22 26.65
N LEU A 522 -31.00 -5.36 27.66
CA LEU A 522 -29.95 -5.31 28.69
C LEU A 522 -29.84 -6.64 29.43
N ASP A 523 -30.93 -7.23 29.87
CA ASP A 523 -30.96 -8.51 30.58
C ASP A 523 -30.33 -9.64 29.73
N ASP A 524 -30.56 -9.61 28.42
CA ASP A 524 -30.00 -10.61 27.52
C ASP A 524 -28.54 -10.34 27.10
N THR A 525 -28.11 -9.07 26.99
CA THR A 525 -26.86 -8.73 26.36
C THR A 525 -25.79 -8.17 27.30
N THR A 526 -26.10 -7.89 28.54
CA THR A 526 -25.11 -7.41 29.51
C THR A 526 -24.03 -8.45 29.75
N LEU A 527 -22.78 -8.02 29.57
CA LEU A 527 -21.57 -8.79 29.81
C LEU A 527 -21.11 -8.64 31.27
N MET A 528 -21.16 -7.43 31.81
CA MET A 528 -20.74 -7.12 33.16
C MET A 528 -21.38 -5.84 33.67
N HIS A 529 -21.51 -5.74 35.00
CA HIS A 529 -21.91 -4.53 35.73
C HIS A 529 -20.71 -4.02 36.53
N LEU A 530 -20.35 -2.77 36.33
CA LEU A 530 -19.29 -2.11 37.06
C LEU A 530 -19.88 -0.98 37.92
N SER A 531 -19.49 -0.92 39.17
CA SER A 531 -19.97 0.10 40.14
C SER A 531 -18.89 0.44 41.16
N ASP A 532 -19.14 1.41 42.00
CA ASP A 532 -18.33 1.65 43.19
C ASP A 532 -18.34 0.41 44.11
N GLY A 533 -17.13 -0.07 44.43
CA GLY A 533 -16.94 -1.30 45.20
C GLY A 533 -16.95 -2.58 44.36
N HIS A 534 -17.28 -2.46 43.08
CA HIS A 534 -17.21 -3.55 42.11
C HIS A 534 -16.58 -3.03 40.78
N GLU A 535 -15.40 -2.41 40.94
CA GLU A 535 -14.59 -1.93 39.83
C GLU A 535 -13.90 -3.11 39.14
N LEU A 536 -13.55 -2.97 37.83
CA LEU A 536 -12.93 -4.03 37.04
C LEU A 536 -11.72 -4.69 37.72
N PHE A 537 -10.89 -3.90 38.39
CA PHE A 537 -9.72 -4.37 39.15
C PHE A 537 -9.92 -4.36 40.68
N GLY A 538 -11.13 -4.14 41.14
CA GLY A 538 -11.47 -4.07 42.58
C GLY A 538 -11.00 -2.79 43.26
N THR A 539 -10.61 -1.77 42.53
CA THR A 539 -10.14 -0.49 43.07
C THR A 539 -10.43 0.64 42.09
N SER A 540 -10.91 1.78 42.62
CA SER A 540 -11.08 3.00 41.83
C SER A 540 -9.85 3.90 41.96
N TRP A 541 -9.29 4.32 40.80
CA TRP A 541 -8.09 5.20 40.75
C TRP A 541 -8.33 6.57 41.37
N SER A 542 -9.54 7.10 41.25
CA SER A 542 -9.91 8.38 41.87
C SER A 542 -9.89 8.31 43.41
N LYS A 543 -10.26 7.18 43.99
CA LYS A 543 -10.21 6.96 45.43
C LYS A 543 -8.80 6.75 45.98
N VAL A 544 -7.94 6.10 45.19
CA VAL A 544 -6.52 5.90 45.56
C VAL A 544 -5.74 7.22 45.53
N ALA A 545 -5.98 8.05 44.51
CA ALA A 545 -5.36 9.37 44.43
C ALA A 545 -5.81 10.29 45.57
N GLN A 546 -7.09 10.19 46.00
CA GLN A 546 -7.65 10.97 47.10
C GLN A 546 -7.09 10.52 48.44
N LYS A 547 -6.99 9.18 48.70
CA LYS A 547 -6.34 8.65 49.90
C LYS A 547 -4.88 9.07 50.02
N ALA A 548 -4.10 8.97 48.93
CA ALA A 548 -2.70 9.41 48.95
C ALA A 548 -2.56 10.91 49.21
N THR A 549 -3.51 11.73 48.77
CA THR A 549 -3.52 13.17 49.03
C THR A 549 -3.95 13.47 50.49
N ASP A 550 -4.88 12.70 51.05
CA ASP A 550 -5.34 12.84 52.42
C ASP A 550 -4.27 12.31 53.39
N GLU A 551 -3.60 11.19 53.10
CA GLU A 551 -2.47 10.67 53.88
C GLU A 551 -1.25 11.63 53.83
N ALA A 552 -1.00 12.28 52.69
CA ALA A 552 0.03 13.31 52.60
C ALA A 552 -0.29 14.57 53.41
N LYS A 553 -1.54 14.97 53.46
CA LYS A 553 -2.01 16.10 54.32
C LYS A 553 -1.98 15.76 55.81
N GLU A 554 -2.36 14.53 56.19
CA GLU A 554 -2.27 14.09 57.60
C GLU A 554 -0.80 14.00 58.08
N THR A 555 0.15 13.65 57.16
CA THR A 555 1.59 13.65 57.50
C THR A 555 2.19 15.05 57.55
N GLU A 556 1.69 16.03 56.83
CA GLU A 556 2.08 17.44 56.94
C GLU A 556 1.53 18.10 58.19
N ASP A 557 0.28 17.77 58.61
CA ASP A 557 -0.37 18.35 59.80
C ASP A 557 0.22 17.80 61.12
N HIS A 558 0.85 16.62 61.10
CA HIS A 558 1.59 16.06 62.24
C HIS A 558 3.07 16.44 62.31
N GLY A 559 3.58 17.18 61.31
CA GLY A 559 4.97 17.68 61.25
C GLY A 559 5.19 19.08 61.81
N GLU A 560 4.14 19.85 62.10
CA GLU A 560 4.25 21.23 62.62
C GLU A 560 4.14 21.34 64.16
N ASP A 561 3.95 20.24 64.89
CA ASP A 561 3.82 20.21 66.36
C ASP A 561 5.04 19.56 67.08
N GLN A 562 6.26 19.71 66.54
CA GLN A 562 7.49 19.38 67.31
C GLN A 562 8.52 20.53 67.29
#